data_0d233d381689a9b72c08b603795a605e
#
_entry.id   0d233d381689a9b72c08b603795a605e
#
_cell.length_a   1.000
_cell.length_b   1.000
_cell.length_c   1.000
_cell.angle_alpha   90.00
_cell.angle_beta   90.00
_cell.angle_gamma   90.00
#
_symmetry.space_group_name_H-M   'P 1'
#
loop_
_entity.id
_entity.type
_entity.pdbx_description
1 polymer ?
#
loop_
_entity_poly.entity_id
_entity_poly.type
_entity_poly.pdbx_seq_one_letter_code
_entity_poly.pdbx_strand_id
1 'polypeptide(L)' 'MIKITKEMILESDDASDWLKNALRTLLKRDPVDALNDVEVLKIVTEKELLPKIAYRSTQK' A
#
# COMPACT_ATOMS: atom_id res chain seq x y z
N MET A 1 10.43 15.83 7.27
CA MET A 1 10.00 14.46 6.92
C MET A 1 8.67 14.17 7.56
N ILE A 2 7.73 13.65 6.78
CA ILE A 2 6.40 13.31 7.29
C ILE A 2 6.45 11.94 7.97
N LYS A 3 5.97 11.90 9.19
CA LYS A 3 5.90 10.66 9.94
C LYS A 3 4.49 10.11 9.85
N ILE A 4 4.33 8.99 9.15
CA ILE A 4 3.04 8.34 8.99
C ILE A 4 2.90 7.21 9.99
N THR A 5 1.84 7.23 10.78
CA THR A 5 1.57 6.20 11.78
C THR A 5 0.37 5.38 11.36
N LYS A 6 0.24 4.18 11.95
CA LYS A 6 -0.91 3.32 11.67
C LYS A 6 -2.22 3.99 12.06
N GLU A 7 -2.20 4.77 13.15
CA GLU A 7 -3.40 5.48 13.58
C GLU A 7 -3.86 6.50 12.57
N MET A 8 -2.93 7.19 11.93
CA MET A 8 -3.25 8.17 10.92
C MET A 8 -3.96 7.52 9.73
N ILE A 9 -3.51 6.33 9.33
CA ILE A 9 -4.13 5.60 8.23
C ILE A 9 -5.51 5.08 8.62
N LEU A 10 -5.61 4.45 9.78
CA LEU A 10 -6.85 3.81 10.21
C LEU A 10 -7.97 4.82 10.48
N GLU A 11 -7.61 6.04 10.88
CA GLU A 11 -8.59 7.09 11.17
C GLU A 11 -8.82 8.05 10.03
N SER A 12 -8.06 7.92 8.96
CA SER A 12 -8.17 8.85 7.83
C SER A 12 -9.39 8.53 6.97
N ASP A 13 -10.15 9.57 6.63
CA ASP A 13 -11.26 9.41 5.70
C ASP A 13 -10.75 9.27 4.26
N ASP A 14 -9.53 9.70 4.00
CA ASP A 14 -8.94 9.64 2.67
C ASP A 14 -8.35 8.28 2.33
N ALA A 15 -8.02 7.48 3.34
CA ALA A 15 -7.47 6.16 3.11
C ALA A 15 -8.59 5.21 2.65
N SER A 16 -8.30 4.39 1.64
CA SER A 16 -9.28 3.44 1.12
C SER A 16 -9.57 2.34 2.15
N ASP A 17 -10.76 1.76 2.02
CA ASP A 17 -11.12 0.62 2.86
C ASP A 17 -10.16 -0.54 2.65
N TRP A 18 -9.73 -0.74 1.40
CA TRP A 18 -8.77 -1.78 1.08
C TRP A 18 -7.47 -1.59 1.87
N LEU A 19 -6.95 -0.35 1.90
CA LEU A 19 -5.71 -0.06 2.61
C LEU A 19 -5.88 -0.27 4.12
N LYS A 20 -6.99 0.19 4.68
CA LYS A 20 -7.25 0.02 6.11
C LYS A 20 -7.36 -1.46 6.49
N ASN A 21 -8.05 -2.24 5.69
CA ASN A 21 -8.21 -3.67 5.96
C ASN A 21 -6.88 -4.40 5.80
N ALA A 22 -6.10 -4.04 4.80
CA ALA A 22 -4.78 -4.62 4.60
C ALA A 22 -3.88 -4.35 5.81
N LEU A 23 -3.90 -3.12 6.30
CA LEU A 23 -3.09 -2.76 7.47
C LEU A 23 -3.51 -3.55 8.71
N ARG A 24 -4.82 -3.66 8.96
CA ARG A 24 -5.32 -4.43 10.10
C ARG A 24 -4.87 -5.88 10.03
N THR A 25 -4.93 -6.47 8.84
CA THR A 25 -4.50 -7.83 8.62
C THR A 25 -3.00 -8.00 8.87
N LEU A 26 -2.21 -7.08 8.35
CA LEU A 26 -0.75 -7.13 8.50
C LEU A 26 -0.33 -7.03 9.96
N LEU A 27 -1.03 -6.21 10.75
CA LEU A 27 -0.69 -6.02 12.15
C LEU A 27 -0.91 -7.28 12.99
N LYS A 28 -1.71 -8.21 12.49
CA LYS A 28 -1.99 -9.47 13.19
C LYS A 28 -1.06 -10.60 12.78
N ARG A 29 -0.25 -10.39 11.75
CA ARG A 29 0.63 -11.43 11.24
C ARG A 29 2.01 -11.34 11.88
N ASP A 30 2.80 -12.42 11.70
CA ASP A 30 4.19 -12.39 12.13
C ASP A 30 4.91 -11.23 11.42
N PRO A 31 5.65 -10.39 12.19
CA PRO A 31 6.26 -9.19 11.59
C PRO A 31 7.19 -9.48 10.42
N VAL A 32 7.97 -10.53 10.49
CA VAL A 32 8.90 -10.87 9.41
C VAL A 32 8.14 -11.26 8.15
N ASP A 33 7.14 -12.11 8.31
CA ASP A 33 6.31 -12.54 7.18
C ASP A 33 5.53 -11.37 6.60
N ALA A 34 5.00 -10.51 7.46
CA ALA A 34 4.22 -9.37 7.01
C ALA A 34 5.08 -8.42 6.18
N LEU A 35 6.29 -8.12 6.64
CA LEU A 35 7.18 -7.24 5.92
C LEU A 35 7.59 -7.84 4.57
N ASN A 36 7.85 -9.13 4.56
CA ASN A 36 8.22 -9.82 3.32
C ASN A 36 7.07 -9.79 2.31
N ASP A 37 5.85 -10.03 2.78
CA ASP A 37 4.68 -10.02 1.91
C ASP A 37 4.42 -8.64 1.31
N VAL A 38 4.60 -7.59 2.12
CA VAL A 38 4.43 -6.22 1.64
C VAL A 38 5.47 -5.89 0.58
N GLU A 39 6.71 -6.33 0.79
CA GLU A 39 7.77 -6.10 -0.18
C GLU A 39 7.45 -6.77 -1.51
N VAL A 40 7.02 -8.03 -1.47
CA VAL A 40 6.64 -8.76 -2.68
C VAL A 40 5.46 -8.07 -3.36
N LEU A 41 4.45 -7.69 -2.59
CA LEU A 41 3.28 -7.03 -3.14
C LEU A 41 3.66 -5.71 -3.80
N LYS A 42 4.53 -4.94 -3.18
CA LYS A 42 4.99 -3.68 -3.73
C LYS A 42 5.65 -3.89 -5.09
N ILE A 43 6.56 -4.86 -5.17
CA ILE A 43 7.31 -5.14 -6.39
C ILE A 43 6.37 -5.52 -7.53
N VAL A 44 5.45 -6.45 -7.26
CA VAL A 44 4.50 -6.92 -8.28
C VAL A 44 3.55 -5.80 -8.67
N THR A 45 3.07 -5.04 -7.69
CA THR A 45 2.14 -3.96 -7.95
C THR A 45 2.77 -2.87 -8.82
N GLU A 46 4.01 -2.51 -8.52
CA GLU A 46 4.72 -1.52 -9.32
C GLU A 46 4.91 -2.01 -10.75
N LYS A 47 5.26 -3.28 -10.89
CA LYS A 47 5.49 -3.86 -12.22
C LYS A 47 4.22 -3.83 -13.06
N GLU A 48 3.07 -4.07 -12.44
CA GLU A 48 1.80 -4.14 -13.16
C GLU A 48 1.16 -2.78 -13.37
N LEU A 49 1.32 -1.87 -12.43
CA LEU A 49 0.57 -0.62 -12.44
C LEU A 49 1.35 0.58 -12.97
N LEU A 50 2.68 0.61 -12.80
CA LEU A 50 3.47 1.74 -13.29
C LEU A 50 3.34 1.94 -14.80
N PRO A 51 3.38 0.89 -15.62
CA PRO A 51 3.17 1.07 -17.06
C PRO A 51 1.83 1.69 -17.40
N LYS A 52 0.79 1.36 -16.64
CA LYS A 52 -0.54 1.91 -16.85
C LYS A 52 -0.60 3.39 -16.52
N ILE A 53 0.10 3.80 -15.48
CA ILE A 53 0.15 5.21 -15.10
C ILE A 53 0.92 6.01 -16.15
N ALA A 54 2.06 5.51 -16.60
CA ALA A 54 2.87 6.17 -17.61
C ALA A 54 2.09 6.32 -18.92
N TYR A 55 1.36 5.28 -19.30
CA TYR A 55 0.53 5.32 -20.50
C TYR A 55 -0.53 6.41 -20.39
N ARG A 56 -1.22 6.48 -19.26
CA ARG A 56 -2.25 7.49 -19.06
C ARG A 56 -1.67 8.89 -19.08
N SER A 57 -0.48 9.07 -18.53
CA SER A 57 0.17 10.38 -18.51
C SER A 57 0.51 10.88 -19.91
N THR A 58 0.84 9.96 -20.83
CA THR A 58 1.21 10.35 -22.18
C THR A 58 0.02 10.57 -23.10
N GLN A 59 -1.17 10.27 -22.64
CA GLN A 59 -2.37 10.37 -23.44
C GLN A 59 -3.08 11.72 -23.38
N LYS A 60 -2.50 12.66 -22.73
CA LYS A 60 -3.13 13.97 -22.61
C LYS A 60 -3.26 14.66 -23.95
#